data_a191a7a59a629afdd444c1b964a19b75
#
_entry.id   a191a7a59a629afdd444c1b964a19b75
#
_cell.length_a   1.000
_cell.length_b   1.000
_cell.length_c   1.000
_cell.angle_alpha   90.00
_cell.angle_beta   90.00
_cell.angle_gamma   90.00
#
_symmetry.space_group_name_H-M   'P 1'
#
loop_
_entity.id
_entity.type
_entity.pdbx_description
1 polymer ?
#
loop_
_entity_poly.entity_id
_entity_poly.type
_entity_poly.pdbx_seq_one_letter_code
_entity_poly.pdbx_strand_id
1 'polypeptide(L)'
;MGKAVLKYIFAFCSLLLFISCGKISSDSTNDEVDYSDSKCWFEANQEGMNKKVDIFYVVPTCIWDYTDSLGQIQHNMDIFNTKQRQMVGPSIRLAKNVLSDSCNFFSPYYRQISMDSWLSLDTALIEKRFQLAYKDVVAAFRYYWNNYNQGRPFILAGHSQGAKAVIELLKHEITPEIYQHLVASYAIGYTITQEELDSYPYLRMAKDSTDVGVIIGFNSVTKPEAISPLFKNNIVCINPLNWKTDASPGVSYQGFTASIAPSIHTIVVTGIDEDKYYIPSVEVLLP
;
A
#
# COMPACT_ATOMS: atom_id res chain seq x y z
N MET A 1 -65.30 -48.57 39.08
CA MET A 1 -66.12 -47.74 38.17
C MET A 1 -66.18 -46.35 38.83
N GLY A 2 -65.69 -45.30 38.19
CA GLY A 2 -65.76 -43.95 38.69
C GLY A 2 -64.68 -43.04 38.12
N LYS A 3 -64.98 -42.25 37.17
CA LYS A 3 -64.11 -41.33 36.45
C LYS A 3 -63.84 -40.09 37.33
N ALA A 4 -62.60 -39.77 37.62
CA ALA A 4 -62.19 -38.50 38.22
C ALA A 4 -61.75 -37.55 37.07
N VAL A 5 -62.40 -36.39 37.01
CA VAL A 5 -62.06 -35.29 36.09
C VAL A 5 -61.13 -34.36 36.85
N LEU A 6 -59.89 -34.23 36.36
CA LEU A 6 -58.87 -33.33 36.91
C LEU A 6 -58.92 -32.00 36.17
N LYS A 7 -59.31 -30.92 36.83
CA LYS A 7 -59.22 -29.53 36.31
C LYS A 7 -57.82 -28.97 36.50
N TYR A 8 -57.17 -28.64 35.42
CA TYR A 8 -55.91 -27.88 35.47
C TYR A 8 -56.18 -26.39 35.58
N ILE A 9 -55.68 -25.80 36.66
CA ILE A 9 -55.60 -24.36 36.82
C ILE A 9 -54.26 -23.94 36.26
N PHE A 10 -54.29 -23.14 35.18
CA PHE A 10 -53.09 -22.48 34.63
C PHE A 10 -52.80 -21.24 35.48
N ALA A 11 -51.71 -21.27 36.27
CA ALA A 11 -51.10 -20.09 36.85
C ALA A 11 -50.14 -19.49 35.84
N PHE A 12 -50.47 -18.33 35.28
CA PHE A 12 -49.64 -17.57 34.38
C PHE A 12 -48.61 -16.82 35.22
N CYS A 13 -47.40 -17.38 35.37
CA CYS A 13 -46.24 -16.66 35.91
C CYS A 13 -45.61 -15.85 34.81
N SER A 14 -45.87 -14.54 34.79
CA SER A 14 -45.21 -13.59 33.90
C SER A 14 -43.76 -13.42 34.34
N LEU A 15 -42.84 -14.16 33.70
CA LEU A 15 -41.41 -13.96 33.83
C LEU A 15 -40.99 -12.84 32.87
N LEU A 16 -40.85 -11.61 33.40
CA LEU A 16 -40.25 -10.49 32.69
C LEU A 16 -38.75 -10.80 32.55
N LEU A 17 -38.39 -11.36 31.39
CA LEU A 17 -37.01 -11.39 30.93
C LEU A 17 -36.63 -9.94 30.56
N PHE A 18 -35.88 -9.27 31.42
CA PHE A 18 -35.10 -8.11 31.04
C PHE A 18 -34.02 -8.59 30.08
N ILE A 19 -34.32 -8.50 28.79
CA ILE A 19 -33.28 -8.56 27.75
C ILE A 19 -32.50 -7.24 27.91
N SER A 20 -31.42 -7.31 28.68
CA SER A 20 -30.38 -6.31 28.66
C SER A 20 -29.81 -6.33 27.24
N CYS A 21 -30.27 -5.39 26.43
CA CYS A 21 -29.63 -5.10 25.13
C CYS A 21 -28.27 -4.49 25.49
N GLY A 22 -27.29 -5.35 25.76
CA GLY A 22 -25.90 -4.96 25.75
C GLY A 22 -25.64 -4.38 24.36
N LYS A 23 -25.36 -3.08 24.27
CA LYS A 23 -24.75 -2.50 23.10
C LYS A 23 -23.49 -3.32 22.85
N ILE A 24 -23.54 -4.18 21.84
CA ILE A 24 -22.35 -4.70 21.20
C ILE A 24 -21.66 -3.44 20.72
N SER A 25 -20.56 -3.07 21.35
CA SER A 25 -19.66 -2.05 20.83
C SER A 25 -19.29 -2.52 19.43
N SER A 26 -19.81 -1.85 18.42
CA SER A 26 -19.37 -2.04 17.05
C SER A 26 -17.85 -1.85 17.08
N ASP A 27 -17.17 -2.86 16.58
CA ASP A 27 -15.72 -2.87 16.43
C ASP A 27 -15.36 -1.64 15.56
N SER A 28 -14.86 -0.57 16.19
CA SER A 28 -14.58 0.72 15.55
C SER A 28 -13.46 0.63 14.50
N THR A 29 -12.93 -0.56 14.27
CA THR A 29 -11.84 -0.83 13.33
C THR A 29 -12.31 -1.02 11.89
N ASN A 30 -13.63 -1.17 11.65
CA ASN A 30 -14.18 -1.44 10.30
C ASN A 30 -14.92 -0.25 9.67
N ASP A 31 -15.02 0.89 10.35
CA ASP A 31 -15.65 2.07 9.78
C ASP A 31 -14.83 2.58 8.58
N GLU A 32 -15.51 2.93 7.51
CA GLU A 32 -14.89 3.49 6.31
C GLU A 32 -14.27 4.86 6.62
N VAL A 33 -13.03 5.07 6.16
CA VAL A 33 -12.36 6.36 6.30
C VAL A 33 -12.98 7.36 5.33
N ASP A 34 -13.42 8.50 5.85
CA ASP A 34 -13.97 9.60 5.03
C ASP A 34 -12.84 10.45 4.44
N TYR A 35 -12.48 10.18 3.18
CA TYR A 35 -11.47 10.94 2.46
C TYR A 35 -11.93 12.31 1.96
N SER A 36 -13.16 12.72 2.25
CA SER A 36 -13.57 14.13 2.11
C SER A 36 -12.97 15.02 3.21
N ASP A 37 -12.59 14.44 4.36
CA ASP A 37 -11.83 15.14 5.39
C ASP A 37 -10.38 15.36 4.93
N SER A 38 -9.99 16.61 4.79
CA SER A 38 -8.62 17.01 4.43
C SER A 38 -7.55 16.44 5.39
N LYS A 39 -7.93 16.12 6.63
CA LYS A 39 -7.03 15.49 7.61
C LYS A 39 -6.62 14.09 7.21
N CYS A 40 -7.33 13.42 6.31
CA CYS A 40 -6.97 12.10 5.78
C CYS A 40 -5.87 12.16 4.71
N TRP A 41 -5.38 13.37 4.37
CA TRP A 41 -4.34 13.58 3.36
C TRP A 41 -3.10 14.24 3.96
N PHE A 42 -1.94 13.90 3.41
CA PHE A 42 -0.70 14.55 3.77
C PHE A 42 -0.64 15.95 3.13
N GLU A 43 -0.48 16.99 3.95
CA GLU A 43 -0.37 18.39 3.50
C GLU A 43 -1.43 18.76 2.43
N ALA A 44 -2.71 18.49 2.73
CA ALA A 44 -3.82 18.73 1.82
C ALA A 44 -4.08 20.21 1.60
N ASN A 45 -3.12 20.93 1.04
CA ASN A 45 -3.34 22.29 0.54
C ASN A 45 -3.75 22.21 -0.92
N GLN A 46 -5.05 22.34 -1.14
CA GLN A 46 -5.62 22.48 -2.49
C GLN A 46 -5.25 23.84 -3.13
N GLU A 47 -4.76 24.79 -2.36
CA GLU A 47 -4.23 26.05 -2.83
C GLU A 47 -2.88 25.80 -3.52
N GLY A 48 -2.90 25.73 -4.84
CA GLY A 48 -1.69 25.52 -5.64
C GLY A 48 -1.70 24.30 -6.56
N MET A 49 -2.81 23.58 -6.70
CA MET A 49 -2.96 22.53 -7.71
C MET A 49 -3.05 23.13 -9.12
N ASN A 50 -1.92 23.64 -9.60
CA ASN A 50 -1.80 24.31 -10.90
C ASN A 50 -0.96 23.52 -11.91
N LYS A 51 -0.52 22.32 -11.53
CA LYS A 51 0.28 21.47 -12.41
C LYS A 51 -0.62 20.69 -13.38
N LYS A 52 -0.04 20.28 -14.50
CA LYS A 52 -0.79 19.57 -15.56
C LYS A 52 -0.89 18.07 -15.34
N VAL A 53 -0.09 17.51 -14.45
CA VAL A 53 -0.02 16.08 -14.14
C VAL A 53 -0.17 15.91 -12.63
N ASP A 54 -0.81 14.83 -12.22
CA ASP A 54 -0.96 14.46 -10.83
C ASP A 54 -0.09 13.27 -10.47
N ILE A 55 0.29 13.15 -9.20
CA ILE A 55 0.82 11.93 -8.60
C ILE A 55 -0.08 11.54 -7.43
N PHE A 56 -0.58 10.30 -7.48
CA PHE A 56 -1.20 9.64 -6.36
C PHE A 56 -0.17 8.68 -5.74
N TYR A 57 0.34 9.04 -4.57
CA TYR A 57 1.42 8.31 -3.90
C TYR A 57 0.92 7.55 -2.67
N VAL A 58 1.21 6.24 -2.63
CA VAL A 58 0.92 5.36 -1.49
C VAL A 58 2.21 5.07 -0.73
N VAL A 59 2.29 5.55 0.50
CA VAL A 59 3.47 5.46 1.35
C VAL A 59 3.76 4.00 1.77
N PRO A 60 5.04 3.63 1.99
CA PRO A 60 5.40 2.30 2.51
C PRO A 60 5.00 2.11 3.97
N THR A 61 5.26 0.91 4.50
CA THR A 61 5.14 0.62 5.94
C THR A 61 6.10 1.50 6.73
N CYS A 62 5.55 2.28 7.67
CA CYS A 62 6.29 3.19 8.53
C CYS A 62 5.99 3.01 10.02
N ILE A 63 5.18 2.02 10.38
CA ILE A 63 4.77 1.77 11.76
C ILE A 63 5.14 0.35 12.20
N TRP A 64 5.23 0.17 13.50
CA TRP A 64 5.33 -1.11 14.20
C TRP A 64 4.02 -1.45 14.88
N ASP A 65 3.86 -2.69 15.32
CA ASP A 65 2.77 -3.07 16.24
C ASP A 65 2.80 -2.15 17.46
N TYR A 66 1.63 -1.78 17.94
CA TYR A 66 1.51 -0.95 19.13
C TYR A 66 0.33 -1.39 20.01
N THR A 67 0.40 -1.02 21.27
CA THR A 67 -0.70 -1.29 22.21
C THR A 67 -1.59 -0.04 22.30
N ASP A 68 -2.88 -0.23 22.10
CA ASP A 68 -3.87 0.84 22.22
C ASP A 68 -4.22 1.17 23.67
N SER A 69 -5.12 2.11 23.90
CA SER A 69 -5.56 2.54 25.22
C SER A 69 -6.34 1.47 26.00
N LEU A 70 -6.79 0.41 25.33
CA LEU A 70 -7.48 -0.74 25.93
C LEU A 70 -6.53 -1.90 26.20
N GLY A 71 -5.23 -1.75 25.96
CA GLY A 71 -4.23 -2.79 26.14
C GLY A 71 -4.21 -3.83 25.02
N GLN A 72 -4.85 -3.57 23.86
CA GLN A 72 -4.89 -4.48 22.73
C GLN A 72 -3.76 -4.16 21.74
N ILE A 73 -3.14 -5.21 21.18
CA ILE A 73 -2.13 -5.06 20.15
C ILE A 73 -2.83 -4.73 18.83
N GLN A 74 -2.43 -3.62 18.23
CA GLN A 74 -2.89 -3.14 16.95
C GLN A 74 -1.83 -3.36 15.88
N HIS A 75 -2.25 -3.85 14.73
CA HIS A 75 -1.41 -4.17 13.59
C HIS A 75 -1.58 -3.21 12.40
N ASN A 76 -2.52 -2.28 12.52
CA ASN A 76 -2.82 -1.27 11.51
C ASN A 76 -2.65 0.13 12.09
N MET A 77 -2.18 1.06 11.28
CA MET A 77 -2.02 2.46 11.67
C MET A 77 -3.35 3.08 12.13
N ASP A 78 -3.30 3.83 13.23
CA ASP A 78 -4.32 4.82 13.53
C ASP A 78 -4.00 6.12 12.77
N ILE A 79 -4.75 6.37 11.69
CA ILE A 79 -4.49 7.52 10.80
C ILE A 79 -4.72 8.88 11.44
N PHE A 80 -5.34 8.95 12.61
CA PHE A 80 -5.53 10.18 13.37
C PHE A 80 -4.51 10.35 14.51
N ASN A 81 -3.68 9.34 14.75
CA ASN A 81 -2.63 9.40 15.75
C ASN A 81 -1.46 10.27 15.27
N THR A 82 -1.24 11.41 15.94
CA THR A 82 -0.20 12.38 15.58
C THR A 82 1.21 11.77 15.59
N LYS A 83 1.52 10.88 16.55
CA LYS A 83 2.85 10.26 16.62
C LYS A 83 3.10 9.34 15.42
N GLN A 84 2.10 8.55 15.03
CA GLN A 84 2.20 7.68 13.87
C GLN A 84 2.31 8.49 12.57
N ARG A 85 1.59 9.59 12.43
CA ARG A 85 1.76 10.52 11.31
C ARG A 85 3.18 11.13 11.25
N GLN A 86 3.79 11.41 12.39
CA GLN A 86 5.17 11.87 12.44
C GLN A 86 6.16 10.81 11.95
N MET A 87 5.87 9.51 12.16
CA MET A 87 6.68 8.41 11.62
C MET A 87 6.54 8.27 10.10
N VAL A 88 5.35 8.48 9.58
CA VAL A 88 5.04 8.39 8.14
C VAL A 88 5.54 9.61 7.35
N GLY A 89 5.49 10.78 7.94
CA GLY A 89 5.78 12.06 7.28
C GLY A 89 7.12 12.14 6.55
N PRO A 90 8.24 11.67 7.11
CA PRO A 90 9.53 11.71 6.42
C PRO A 90 9.53 10.94 5.09
N SER A 91 8.91 9.75 5.04
CA SER A 91 8.83 8.94 3.83
C SER A 91 7.98 9.63 2.74
N ILE A 92 6.86 10.25 3.12
CA ILE A 92 6.03 10.99 2.15
C ILE A 92 6.78 12.22 1.63
N ARG A 93 7.46 12.97 2.51
CA ARG A 93 8.26 14.15 2.09
C ARG A 93 9.40 13.77 1.15
N LEU A 94 10.06 12.64 1.39
CA LEU A 94 11.10 12.14 0.47
C LEU A 94 10.53 11.90 -0.92
N ALA A 95 9.42 11.17 -1.03
CA ALA A 95 8.75 10.92 -2.31
C ALA A 95 8.26 12.22 -2.96
N LYS A 96 7.67 13.13 -2.19
CA LYS A 96 7.24 14.43 -2.68
C LYS A 96 8.40 15.23 -3.26
N ASN A 97 9.54 15.29 -2.58
CA ASN A 97 10.73 16.02 -3.05
C ASN A 97 11.29 15.45 -4.36
N VAL A 98 11.16 14.13 -4.58
CA VAL A 98 11.64 13.49 -5.81
C VAL A 98 10.65 13.63 -6.97
N LEU A 99 9.35 13.59 -6.70
CA LEU A 99 8.33 13.39 -7.72
C LEU A 99 7.49 14.64 -8.03
N SER A 100 7.45 15.66 -7.15
CA SER A 100 6.42 16.70 -7.23
C SER A 100 6.83 18.00 -7.91
N ASP A 101 8.05 18.15 -8.40
CA ASP A 101 8.49 19.40 -9.04
C ASP A 101 7.58 19.82 -10.21
N SER A 102 7.11 18.86 -10.99
CA SER A 102 6.24 19.08 -12.15
C SER A 102 4.81 18.58 -12.00
N CYS A 103 4.46 18.00 -10.84
CA CYS A 103 3.19 17.33 -10.60
C CYS A 103 2.49 17.85 -9.34
N ASN A 104 1.14 17.84 -9.32
CA ASN A 104 0.38 17.94 -8.08
C ASN A 104 0.56 16.62 -7.31
N PHE A 105 0.74 16.69 -6.00
CA PHE A 105 1.06 15.54 -5.17
C PHE A 105 -0.05 15.20 -4.19
N PHE A 106 -0.59 13.99 -4.27
CA PHE A 106 -1.65 13.47 -3.42
C PHE A 106 -1.16 12.23 -2.69
N SER A 107 -1.17 12.25 -1.37
CA SER A 107 -0.82 11.08 -0.57
C SER A 107 -1.80 10.93 0.58
N PRO A 108 -2.64 9.88 0.58
CA PRO A 108 -3.55 9.62 1.68
C PRO A 108 -2.81 9.03 2.87
N TYR A 109 -3.27 9.35 4.08
CA TYR A 109 -3.05 8.49 5.23
C TYR A 109 -4.01 7.32 5.15
N TYR A 110 -3.51 6.11 5.34
CA TYR A 110 -4.31 4.89 5.30
C TYR A 110 -3.87 3.95 6.42
N ARG A 111 -4.72 3.04 6.82
CA ARG A 111 -4.45 2.09 7.91
C ARG A 111 -3.45 1.03 7.47
N GLN A 112 -2.24 1.45 7.12
CA GLN A 112 -1.14 0.57 6.72
C GLN A 112 -0.88 -0.49 7.79
N ILE A 113 -0.45 -1.69 7.37
CA ILE A 113 -0.06 -2.74 8.31
C ILE A 113 1.34 -2.47 8.85
N SER A 114 1.60 -2.98 10.04
CA SER A 114 2.86 -2.82 10.75
C SER A 114 4.02 -3.57 10.09
N MET A 115 5.25 -3.17 10.41
CA MET A 115 6.46 -3.88 10.01
C MET A 115 6.48 -5.33 10.57
N ASP A 116 5.99 -5.54 11.80
CA ASP A 116 5.88 -6.88 12.41
C ASP A 116 5.02 -7.81 11.56
N SER A 117 3.98 -7.29 10.89
CA SER A 117 3.18 -8.08 9.96
C SER A 117 4.00 -8.62 8.79
N TRP A 118 4.88 -7.80 8.21
CA TRP A 118 5.76 -8.21 7.10
C TRP A 118 6.87 -9.16 7.55
N LEU A 119 7.46 -8.91 8.71
CA LEU A 119 8.54 -9.73 9.28
C LEU A 119 8.06 -11.12 9.72
N SER A 120 6.75 -11.33 9.87
CA SER A 120 6.19 -12.65 10.12
C SER A 120 6.45 -13.64 8.98
N LEU A 121 6.65 -13.13 7.74
CA LEU A 121 6.75 -13.90 6.50
C LEU A 121 5.54 -14.84 6.24
N ASP A 122 4.47 -14.71 7.01
CA ASP A 122 3.22 -15.42 6.83
C ASP A 122 2.35 -14.67 5.82
N THR A 123 2.36 -15.13 4.58
CA THR A 123 1.64 -14.50 3.47
C THR A 123 0.12 -14.44 3.72
N ALA A 124 -0.47 -15.47 4.34
CA ALA A 124 -1.90 -15.48 4.64
C ALA A 124 -2.26 -14.41 5.70
N LEU A 125 -1.42 -14.27 6.73
CA LEU A 125 -1.57 -13.23 7.75
C LEU A 125 -1.39 -11.84 7.15
N ILE A 126 -0.36 -11.64 6.32
CA ILE A 126 -0.11 -10.38 5.62
C ILE A 126 -1.33 -9.99 4.78
N GLU A 127 -1.84 -10.90 3.95
CA GLU A 127 -3.02 -10.66 3.10
C GLU A 127 -4.25 -10.30 3.94
N LYS A 128 -4.51 -11.06 5.00
CA LYS A 128 -5.65 -10.79 5.90
C LYS A 128 -5.59 -9.39 6.52
N ARG A 129 -4.41 -8.99 7.02
CA ARG A 129 -4.22 -7.65 7.61
C ARG A 129 -4.26 -6.55 6.57
N PHE A 130 -3.71 -6.81 5.38
CA PHE A 130 -3.64 -5.84 4.29
C PHE A 130 -5.02 -5.47 3.71
N GLN A 131 -6.04 -6.32 3.85
CA GLN A 131 -7.38 -6.02 3.33
C GLN A 131 -7.95 -4.68 3.84
N LEU A 132 -7.72 -4.35 5.10
CA LEU A 132 -8.16 -3.08 5.68
C LEU A 132 -7.39 -1.90 5.09
N ALA A 133 -6.08 -2.04 4.96
CA ALA A 133 -5.21 -1.04 4.33
C ALA A 133 -5.60 -0.79 2.86
N TYR A 134 -5.86 -1.85 2.12
CA TYR A 134 -6.27 -1.76 0.72
C TYR A 134 -7.64 -1.10 0.56
N LYS A 135 -8.62 -1.43 1.42
CA LYS A 135 -9.93 -0.77 1.43
C LYS A 135 -9.79 0.76 1.55
N ASP A 136 -8.91 1.21 2.44
CA ASP A 136 -8.65 2.63 2.61
C ASP A 136 -8.02 3.26 1.36
N VAL A 137 -7.03 2.59 0.76
CA VAL A 137 -6.39 3.08 -0.47
C VAL A 137 -7.38 3.17 -1.63
N VAL A 138 -8.29 2.19 -1.76
CA VAL A 138 -9.37 2.23 -2.77
C VAL A 138 -10.28 3.43 -2.54
N ALA A 139 -10.74 3.64 -1.30
CA ALA A 139 -11.61 4.77 -0.96
C ALA A 139 -10.91 6.12 -1.24
N ALA A 140 -9.63 6.24 -0.87
CA ALA A 140 -8.83 7.41 -1.15
C ALA A 140 -8.63 7.65 -2.66
N PHE A 141 -8.33 6.60 -3.42
CA PHE A 141 -8.14 6.70 -4.86
C PHE A 141 -9.43 7.11 -5.58
N ARG A 142 -10.56 6.52 -5.23
CA ARG A 142 -11.87 6.88 -5.77
C ARG A 142 -12.24 8.33 -5.44
N TYR A 143 -11.96 8.78 -4.21
CA TYR A 143 -12.17 10.16 -3.83
C TYR A 143 -11.27 11.13 -4.63
N TYR A 144 -9.97 10.80 -4.75
CA TYR A 144 -9.01 11.54 -5.57
C TYR A 144 -9.49 11.65 -7.02
N TRP A 145 -9.84 10.54 -7.65
CA TRP A 145 -10.28 10.50 -9.04
C TRP A 145 -11.52 11.37 -9.28
N ASN A 146 -12.52 11.24 -8.42
CA ASN A 146 -13.81 11.91 -8.59
C ASN A 146 -13.79 13.40 -8.20
N ASN A 147 -12.90 13.82 -7.30
CA ASN A 147 -12.96 15.18 -6.73
C ASN A 147 -11.71 16.03 -7.00
N TYR A 148 -10.53 15.38 -7.11
CA TYR A 148 -9.27 16.12 -7.25
C TYR A 148 -8.66 16.04 -8.64
N ASN A 149 -8.73 14.94 -9.33
CA ASN A 149 -8.00 14.72 -10.60
C ASN A 149 -8.51 15.61 -11.74
N GLN A 150 -9.81 15.82 -11.89
CA GLN A 150 -10.40 16.69 -12.92
C GLN A 150 -9.94 16.33 -14.36
N GLY A 151 -9.74 15.06 -14.65
CA GLY A 151 -9.33 14.59 -15.98
C GLY A 151 -7.86 14.83 -16.33
N ARG A 152 -7.00 15.22 -15.40
CA ARG A 152 -5.56 15.37 -15.65
C ARG A 152 -4.90 14.00 -15.84
N PRO A 153 -3.87 13.91 -16.67
CA PRO A 153 -2.96 12.76 -16.65
C PRO A 153 -2.39 12.54 -15.26
N PHE A 154 -2.20 11.29 -14.87
CA PHE A 154 -1.71 10.98 -13.53
C PHE A 154 -0.69 9.84 -13.50
N ILE A 155 0.11 9.84 -12.45
CA ILE A 155 1.06 8.79 -12.09
C ILE A 155 0.55 8.13 -10.80
N LEU A 156 0.49 6.81 -10.78
CA LEU A 156 0.41 6.05 -9.53
C LEU A 156 1.83 5.80 -9.03
N ALA A 157 2.07 5.98 -7.75
CA ALA A 157 3.38 5.68 -7.19
C ALA A 157 3.24 5.05 -5.81
N GLY A 158 4.05 4.05 -5.53
CA GLY A 158 4.09 3.39 -4.24
C GLY A 158 5.42 2.67 -4.01
N HIS A 159 5.80 2.56 -2.74
CA HIS A 159 6.98 1.81 -2.32
C HIS A 159 6.57 0.72 -1.32
N SER A 160 7.16 -0.47 -1.43
CA SER A 160 6.91 -1.60 -0.53
C SER A 160 5.40 -1.92 -0.40
N GLN A 161 4.79 -1.81 0.78
CA GLN A 161 3.35 -1.96 0.96
C GLN A 161 2.54 -1.02 0.05
N GLY A 162 3.02 0.22 -0.17
CA GLY A 162 2.39 1.14 -1.11
C GLY A 162 2.46 0.65 -2.56
N ALA A 163 3.55 -0.02 -2.96
CA ALA A 163 3.65 -0.67 -4.27
C ALA A 163 2.64 -1.81 -4.41
N LYS A 164 2.48 -2.65 -3.37
CA LYS A 164 1.42 -3.66 -3.34
C LYS A 164 0.05 -3.02 -3.59
N ALA A 165 -0.26 -1.94 -2.88
CA ALA A 165 -1.54 -1.26 -3.04
C ALA A 165 -1.74 -0.70 -4.45
N VAL A 166 -0.70 -0.11 -5.07
CA VAL A 166 -0.73 0.38 -6.46
C VAL A 166 -0.98 -0.77 -7.45
N ILE A 167 -0.33 -1.91 -7.25
CA ILE A 167 -0.55 -3.10 -8.08
C ILE A 167 -2.01 -3.58 -7.97
N GLU A 168 -2.54 -3.65 -6.76
CA GLU A 168 -3.94 -4.04 -6.54
C GLU A 168 -4.94 -3.02 -7.14
N LEU A 169 -4.64 -1.70 -7.09
CA LEU A 169 -5.44 -0.70 -7.80
C LEU A 169 -5.45 -0.96 -9.31
N LEU A 170 -4.29 -1.25 -9.93
CA LEU A 170 -4.20 -1.57 -11.35
C LEU A 170 -5.01 -2.81 -11.74
N LYS A 171 -5.09 -3.78 -10.86
CA LYS A 171 -5.84 -5.02 -11.10
C LYS A 171 -7.36 -4.83 -11.00
N HIS A 172 -7.83 -4.00 -10.07
CA HIS A 172 -9.21 -4.04 -9.63
C HIS A 172 -9.96 -2.72 -9.74
N GLU A 173 -9.28 -1.57 -9.74
CA GLU A 173 -9.92 -0.25 -9.70
C GLU A 173 -9.75 0.56 -10.99
N ILE A 174 -8.73 0.24 -11.80
CA ILE A 174 -8.49 0.97 -13.04
C ILE A 174 -9.42 0.47 -14.13
N THR A 175 -10.33 1.34 -14.55
CA THR A 175 -11.22 1.11 -15.70
C THR A 175 -10.55 1.58 -17.00
N PRO A 176 -11.08 1.21 -18.19
CA PRO A 176 -10.58 1.74 -19.45
C PRO A 176 -10.55 3.27 -19.52
N GLU A 177 -11.54 3.93 -18.91
CA GLU A 177 -11.62 5.39 -18.83
C GLU A 177 -10.47 5.95 -17.99
N ILE A 178 -10.26 5.40 -16.78
CA ILE A 178 -9.17 5.84 -15.90
C ILE A 178 -7.80 5.58 -16.55
N TYR A 179 -7.64 4.42 -17.19
CA TYR A 179 -6.39 4.02 -17.82
C TYR A 179 -5.91 4.96 -18.92
N GLN A 180 -6.80 5.60 -19.66
CA GLN A 180 -6.45 6.58 -20.69
C GLN A 180 -5.70 7.81 -20.14
N HIS A 181 -5.83 8.07 -18.84
CA HIS A 181 -5.15 9.16 -18.14
C HIS A 181 -3.88 8.69 -17.39
N LEU A 182 -3.64 7.38 -17.33
CA LEU A 182 -2.47 6.84 -16.63
C LEU A 182 -1.19 7.05 -17.44
N VAL A 183 -0.28 7.86 -16.93
CA VAL A 183 1.05 8.06 -17.51
C VAL A 183 1.95 6.87 -17.21
N ALA A 184 2.11 6.54 -15.93
CA ALA A 184 2.91 5.40 -15.49
C ALA A 184 2.52 5.00 -14.05
N SER A 185 2.93 3.80 -13.65
CA SER A 185 2.80 3.31 -12.27
C SER A 185 4.16 2.91 -11.73
N TYR A 186 4.65 3.63 -10.71
CA TYR A 186 5.87 3.27 -9.99
C TYR A 186 5.51 2.31 -8.87
N ALA A 187 5.82 1.03 -9.06
CA ALA A 187 5.62 -0.03 -8.06
C ALA A 187 6.99 -0.52 -7.56
N ILE A 188 7.57 0.21 -6.63
CA ILE A 188 8.95 0.00 -6.17
C ILE A 188 8.98 -0.90 -4.93
N GLY A 189 9.85 -1.92 -4.92
CA GLY A 189 10.06 -2.76 -3.75
C GLY A 189 8.91 -3.74 -3.50
N TYR A 190 8.30 -4.29 -4.54
CA TYR A 190 7.29 -5.35 -4.44
C TYR A 190 7.41 -6.34 -5.61
N THR A 191 6.55 -7.35 -5.61
CA THR A 191 6.56 -8.46 -6.58
C THR A 191 5.40 -8.35 -7.55
N ILE A 192 5.67 -8.57 -8.83
CA ILE A 192 4.68 -8.86 -9.86
C ILE A 192 5.12 -10.14 -10.56
N THR A 193 4.23 -11.13 -10.59
CA THR A 193 4.50 -12.44 -11.21
C THR A 193 4.08 -12.48 -12.68
N GLN A 194 4.54 -13.49 -13.41
CA GLN A 194 4.11 -13.70 -14.81
C GLN A 194 2.61 -13.96 -14.89
N GLU A 195 2.06 -14.76 -13.98
CA GLU A 195 0.64 -15.05 -13.92
C GLU A 195 -0.20 -13.77 -13.76
N GLU A 196 0.26 -12.82 -12.95
CA GLU A 196 -0.40 -11.53 -12.79
C GLU A 196 -0.34 -10.69 -14.06
N LEU A 197 0.81 -10.61 -14.73
CA LEU A 197 0.92 -9.88 -16.02
C LEU A 197 0.01 -10.48 -17.09
N ASP A 198 -0.12 -11.80 -17.13
CA ASP A 198 -0.95 -12.49 -18.11
C ASP A 198 -2.45 -12.32 -17.82
N SER A 199 -2.82 -12.15 -16.54
CA SER A 199 -4.20 -12.09 -16.09
C SER A 199 -4.79 -10.68 -16.09
N TYR A 200 -3.97 -9.64 -15.91
CA TYR A 200 -4.45 -8.27 -15.72
C TYR A 200 -3.93 -7.32 -16.81
N PRO A 201 -4.81 -6.81 -17.69
CA PRO A 201 -4.42 -6.09 -18.91
C PRO A 201 -3.70 -4.76 -18.66
N TYR A 202 -3.85 -4.19 -17.45
CA TYR A 202 -3.18 -2.92 -17.07
C TYR A 202 -1.87 -3.13 -16.33
N LEU A 203 -1.47 -4.38 -16.07
CA LEU A 203 -0.13 -4.71 -15.58
C LEU A 203 0.82 -4.89 -16.77
N ARG A 204 1.28 -3.79 -17.35
CA ARG A 204 2.20 -3.77 -18.49
C ARG A 204 3.57 -3.29 -18.05
N MET A 205 4.60 -4.11 -18.19
CA MET A 205 5.97 -3.74 -17.85
C MET A 205 6.53 -2.69 -18.79
N ALA A 206 7.17 -1.65 -18.23
CA ALA A 206 7.95 -0.69 -19.00
C ALA A 206 9.15 -1.37 -19.67
N LYS A 207 9.46 -0.99 -20.93
CA LYS A 207 10.59 -1.46 -21.72
C LYS A 207 11.67 -0.40 -21.88
N ASP A 208 11.26 0.86 -21.81
CA ASP A 208 12.15 2.02 -21.88
C ASP A 208 11.53 3.25 -21.17
N SER A 209 12.24 4.39 -21.23
CA SER A 209 11.84 5.64 -20.56
C SER A 209 10.69 6.40 -21.25
N THR A 210 10.23 5.98 -22.40
CA THR A 210 9.20 6.66 -23.21
C THR A 210 7.85 5.97 -23.18
N ASP A 211 7.79 4.77 -22.62
CA ASP A 211 6.56 3.99 -22.50
C ASP A 211 5.52 4.68 -21.62
N VAL A 212 4.26 4.59 -22.02
CA VAL A 212 3.12 5.17 -21.31
C VAL A 212 2.11 4.08 -20.94
N GLY A 213 1.39 4.26 -19.82
CA GLY A 213 0.45 3.28 -19.31
C GLY A 213 1.14 2.00 -18.83
N VAL A 214 2.34 2.10 -18.28
CA VAL A 214 3.19 0.97 -17.92
C VAL A 214 3.56 0.99 -16.43
N ILE A 215 4.07 -0.15 -15.97
CA ILE A 215 4.63 -0.30 -14.62
C ILE A 215 6.15 -0.15 -14.70
N ILE A 216 6.67 0.76 -13.90
CA ILE A 216 8.07 0.95 -13.60
C ILE A 216 8.29 0.31 -12.23
N GLY A 217 8.92 -0.86 -12.21
CA GLY A 217 9.12 -1.62 -10.98
C GLY A 217 10.53 -2.16 -10.89
N PHE A 218 11.05 -2.25 -9.68
CA PHE A 218 12.29 -2.94 -9.34
C PHE A 218 12.38 -3.20 -7.84
N ASN A 219 13.12 -4.24 -7.48
CA ASN A 219 13.68 -4.44 -6.15
C ASN A 219 15.19 -4.17 -6.23
N SER A 220 15.81 -3.80 -5.11
CA SER A 220 17.26 -3.56 -5.06
C SER A 220 17.89 -4.26 -3.86
N VAL A 221 19.06 -4.85 -4.09
CA VAL A 221 19.86 -5.56 -3.09
C VAL A 221 21.34 -5.25 -3.30
N THR A 222 22.18 -5.47 -2.29
CA THR A 222 23.65 -5.39 -2.43
C THR A 222 24.24 -6.67 -3.03
N LYS A 223 23.57 -7.81 -2.88
CA LYS A 223 23.97 -9.13 -3.42
C LYS A 223 22.71 -9.96 -3.68
N PRO A 224 22.72 -10.86 -4.68
CA PRO A 224 21.54 -11.66 -5.05
C PRO A 224 20.96 -12.49 -3.92
N GLU A 225 21.76 -12.95 -3.00
CA GLU A 225 21.36 -13.80 -1.87
C GLU A 225 20.53 -13.03 -0.82
N ALA A 226 20.62 -11.70 -0.82
CA ALA A 226 19.91 -10.84 0.12
C ALA A 226 18.42 -10.62 -0.25
N ILE A 227 17.94 -11.16 -1.38
CA ILE A 227 16.54 -11.01 -1.75
C ILE A 227 15.61 -11.68 -0.74
N SER A 228 14.63 -10.92 -0.24
CA SER A 228 13.61 -11.45 0.66
C SER A 228 12.82 -12.60 0.01
N PRO A 229 12.48 -13.67 0.76
CA PRO A 229 11.59 -14.72 0.28
C PRO A 229 10.28 -14.23 -0.31
N LEU A 230 9.76 -13.09 0.16
CA LEU A 230 8.53 -12.45 -0.34
C LEU A 230 8.67 -11.94 -1.78
N PHE A 231 9.90 -11.72 -2.30
CA PHE A 231 10.14 -11.08 -3.59
C PHE A 231 10.81 -11.98 -4.63
N LYS A 232 11.00 -13.26 -4.32
CA LYS A 232 11.71 -14.21 -5.21
C LYS A 232 11.03 -14.46 -6.55
N ASN A 233 9.72 -14.30 -6.64
CA ASN A 233 8.96 -14.57 -7.87
C ASN A 233 8.68 -13.32 -8.71
N ASN A 234 9.39 -12.22 -8.41
CA ASN A 234 9.26 -11.00 -9.19
C ASN A 234 9.83 -11.19 -10.60
N ILE A 235 9.13 -10.67 -11.60
CA ILE A 235 9.61 -10.64 -12.99
C ILE A 235 9.67 -9.23 -13.59
N VAL A 236 9.08 -8.24 -12.92
CA VAL A 236 9.09 -6.85 -13.38
C VAL A 236 10.33 -6.15 -12.83
N CYS A 237 11.27 -5.84 -13.72
CA CYS A 237 12.46 -5.09 -13.34
C CYS A 237 12.94 -4.20 -14.50
N ILE A 238 13.02 -2.91 -14.26
CA ILE A 238 13.68 -1.95 -15.14
C ILE A 238 14.71 -1.16 -14.34
N ASN A 239 15.91 -1.02 -14.89
CA ASN A 239 16.97 -0.29 -14.20
C ASN A 239 16.74 1.23 -14.30
N PRO A 240 16.47 1.95 -13.20
CA PRO A 240 16.14 3.37 -13.24
C PRO A 240 17.32 4.26 -13.64
N LEU A 241 18.55 3.74 -13.68
CA LEU A 241 19.74 4.51 -14.09
C LEU A 241 19.95 4.54 -15.60
N ASN A 242 19.48 3.52 -16.33
CA ASN A 242 19.67 3.45 -17.79
C ASN A 242 18.39 3.11 -18.56
N TRP A 243 17.26 2.89 -17.87
CA TRP A 243 15.97 2.54 -18.44
C TRP A 243 15.97 1.28 -19.31
N LYS A 244 16.78 0.29 -18.93
CA LYS A 244 16.86 -1.00 -19.62
C LYS A 244 16.34 -2.13 -18.74
N THR A 245 15.87 -3.18 -19.39
CA THR A 245 15.38 -4.42 -18.76
C THR A 245 16.36 -5.58 -18.86
N ASP A 246 17.54 -5.34 -19.42
CA ASP A 246 18.64 -6.30 -19.50
C ASP A 246 19.68 -6.08 -18.37
N ALA A 247 20.73 -6.92 -18.35
CA ALA A 247 21.79 -6.84 -17.35
C ALA A 247 22.81 -5.69 -17.59
N SER A 248 22.58 -4.81 -18.56
CA SER A 248 23.48 -3.68 -18.82
C SER A 248 23.59 -2.78 -17.59
N PRO A 249 24.80 -2.44 -17.14
CA PRO A 249 24.98 -1.61 -15.95
C PRO A 249 24.54 -0.15 -16.21
N GLY A 250 23.87 0.42 -15.23
CA GLY A 250 23.65 1.86 -15.13
C GLY A 250 24.59 2.44 -14.09
N VAL A 251 25.15 3.63 -14.33
CA VAL A 251 26.04 4.33 -13.40
C VAL A 251 25.34 5.59 -12.92
N SER A 252 25.27 5.77 -11.61
CA SER A 252 24.72 6.99 -11.01
C SER A 252 25.75 8.13 -11.05
N TYR A 253 25.26 9.37 -10.97
CA TYR A 253 26.12 10.55 -10.83
C TYR A 253 26.90 10.55 -9.50
N GLN A 254 26.49 9.75 -8.52
CA GLN A 254 27.17 9.56 -7.23
C GLN A 254 28.26 8.47 -7.28
N GLY A 255 28.41 7.78 -8.42
CA GLY A 255 29.48 6.81 -8.65
C GLY A 255 29.14 5.36 -8.32
N PHE A 256 27.91 5.05 -7.83
CA PHE A 256 27.50 3.66 -7.67
C PHE A 256 26.95 3.09 -8.98
N THR A 257 26.98 1.78 -9.09
CA THR A 257 26.50 1.04 -10.26
C THR A 257 25.32 0.16 -9.89
N ALA A 258 24.34 0.07 -10.78
CA ALA A 258 23.18 -0.81 -10.66
C ALA A 258 23.05 -1.68 -11.90
N SER A 259 22.87 -2.99 -11.73
CA SER A 259 22.66 -3.96 -12.81
C SER A 259 21.55 -4.93 -12.42
N ILE A 260 20.72 -5.32 -13.39
CA ILE A 260 19.71 -6.35 -13.15
C ILE A 260 20.39 -7.73 -13.08
N ALA A 261 20.11 -8.47 -12.01
CA ALA A 261 20.42 -9.89 -11.93
C ALA A 261 19.28 -10.70 -12.58
N PRO A 262 19.50 -11.31 -13.78
CA PRO A 262 18.40 -11.90 -14.55
C PRO A 262 17.72 -13.08 -13.86
N SER A 263 18.44 -13.82 -13.02
CA SER A 263 17.91 -15.01 -12.32
C SER A 263 16.88 -14.68 -11.24
N ILE A 264 16.82 -13.40 -10.78
CA ILE A 264 15.94 -12.95 -9.70
C ILE A 264 15.19 -11.67 -10.06
N HIS A 265 15.36 -11.12 -11.27
CA HIS A 265 14.75 -9.87 -11.76
C HIS A 265 14.82 -8.74 -10.72
N THR A 266 16.01 -8.53 -10.15
CA THR A 266 16.27 -7.58 -9.08
C THR A 266 17.54 -6.81 -9.39
N ILE A 267 17.60 -5.56 -9.02
CA ILE A 267 18.79 -4.72 -9.21
C ILE A 267 19.80 -5.05 -8.13
N VAL A 268 21.03 -5.37 -8.54
CA VAL A 268 22.19 -5.45 -7.66
C VAL A 268 22.92 -4.13 -7.72
N VAL A 269 23.06 -3.46 -6.57
CA VAL A 269 23.74 -2.18 -6.44
C VAL A 269 25.11 -2.40 -5.83
N THR A 270 26.14 -1.81 -6.46
CA THR A 270 27.55 -1.89 -6.01
C THR A 270 28.16 -0.51 -5.95
N GLY A 271 29.20 -0.34 -5.12
CA GLY A 271 29.89 0.93 -4.97
C GLY A 271 29.15 1.95 -4.07
N ILE A 272 28.25 1.48 -3.22
CA ILE A 272 27.61 2.28 -2.17
C ILE A 272 28.30 2.07 -0.83
N ASP A 273 28.13 3.04 0.06
CA ASP A 273 28.49 2.90 1.48
C ASP A 273 27.39 2.09 2.19
N GLU A 274 27.64 0.80 2.39
CA GLU A 274 26.68 -0.13 2.98
C GLU A 274 26.26 0.28 4.40
N ASP A 275 27.17 0.84 5.18
CA ASP A 275 26.88 1.32 6.54
C ASP A 275 25.85 2.45 6.54
N LYS A 276 25.75 3.19 5.45
CA LYS A 276 24.86 4.33 5.32
C LYS A 276 23.50 3.99 4.74
N TYR A 277 23.42 3.01 3.82
CA TYR A 277 22.23 2.73 3.02
C TYR A 277 21.64 1.33 3.25
N TYR A 278 22.24 0.54 4.11
CA TYR A 278 21.85 -0.84 4.37
C TYR A 278 21.20 -1.00 5.73
N ILE A 279 20.09 -1.74 5.80
CA ILE A 279 19.47 -2.17 7.06
C ILE A 279 19.82 -3.64 7.27
N PRO A 280 20.79 -3.98 8.15
CA PRO A 280 21.27 -5.34 8.33
C PRO A 280 20.17 -6.33 8.75
N SER A 281 19.21 -5.87 9.55
CA SER A 281 18.14 -6.72 10.10
C SER A 281 17.12 -7.19 9.05
N VAL A 282 17.03 -6.51 7.90
CA VAL A 282 16.10 -6.85 6.82
C VAL A 282 16.79 -7.05 5.48
N GLU A 283 18.11 -6.87 5.43
CA GLU A 283 18.96 -7.01 4.24
C GLU A 283 18.48 -6.21 3.01
N VAL A 284 17.83 -5.07 3.24
CA VAL A 284 17.22 -4.21 2.22
C VAL A 284 17.95 -2.88 2.16
N LEU A 285 18.23 -2.40 0.96
CA LEU A 285 18.70 -1.04 0.74
C LEU A 285 17.57 -0.05 1.01
N LEU A 286 17.85 0.97 1.78
CA LEU A 286 16.95 2.12 1.87
C LEU A 286 16.97 2.90 0.55
N PRO A 287 15.82 3.33 0.06
CA PRO A 287 15.73 4.17 -1.13
C PRO A 287 16.41 5.54 -0.97
#